data_e1549abc2759488def0500a6002b4cb2
#
_entry.id   e1549abc2759488def0500a6002b4cb2
#
_cell.length_a   1.000
_cell.length_b   1.000
_cell.length_c   1.000
_cell.angle_alpha   90.00
_cell.angle_beta   90.00
_cell.angle_gamma   90.00
#
_symmetry.space_group_name_H-M   'P 1'
#
loop_
_entity.id
_entity.type
_entity.pdbx_description
1 polymer ?
#
loop_
_entity_poly.entity_id
_entity_poly.type
_entity_poly.pdbx_seq_one_letter_code
_entity_poly.pdbx_strand_id
1 'polypeptide(L)'
;DFYMPAKVLFGAGRLQSLHEEKLPGKKALIATTNGKSVKKYGYLAALEKELDTAGVAYELFDQIRPNPTSDNVMDGAALAKKTGCDFAIALGGGSVMDCCKCIALMMTNDGDIWDYSLSVNGGKKQPAHNAAPIVAITTSAGTGSEVDMASVITNEKTQEKTGIFFTSMFPTLSIVDSNLMMSVPPKFTAYQGMDAFYHASESVINKNEHPMGEMFALKAIELIAKYLPAAYRDGSNKEARAYVALANTLAGYYMLCTSQHTMEHVMGGYHDDLVHGAGLIMI
;
A
#
# COMPACT_ATOMS: atom_id res chain seq x y z
N ASP A 1 17.51 4.80 14.12
CA ASP A 1 16.43 4.02 14.77
C ASP A 1 15.73 3.16 13.72
N PHE A 2 15.33 1.95 14.08
CA PHE A 2 14.50 1.05 13.29
C PHE A 2 13.14 0.94 13.98
N TYR A 3 12.06 1.28 13.26
CA TYR A 3 10.70 1.30 13.80
C TYR A 3 9.71 0.66 12.84
N MET A 4 9.03 -0.38 13.28
CA MET A 4 8.12 -1.17 12.45
C MET A 4 6.95 -1.67 13.31
N PRO A 5 5.91 -0.83 13.45
CA PRO A 5 4.82 -1.11 14.39
C PRO A 5 3.74 -2.05 13.83
N ALA A 6 3.73 -2.35 12.53
CA ALA A 6 2.68 -3.13 11.91
C ALA A 6 2.69 -4.59 12.38
N LYS A 7 1.56 -5.09 12.90
CA LYS A 7 1.34 -6.53 13.07
C LYS A 7 1.04 -7.14 11.71
N VAL A 8 1.82 -8.12 11.26
CA VAL A 8 1.64 -8.77 9.95
C VAL A 8 1.10 -10.19 10.11
N LEU A 9 -0.04 -10.47 9.51
CA LEU A 9 -0.58 -11.82 9.31
C LEU A 9 -0.14 -12.29 7.92
N PHE A 10 0.89 -13.11 7.88
CA PHE A 10 1.45 -13.64 6.63
C PHE A 10 1.02 -15.08 6.38
N GLY A 11 0.60 -15.39 5.14
CA GLY A 11 0.35 -16.74 4.66
C GLY A 11 -0.96 -16.88 3.87
N ALA A 12 -1.06 -17.96 3.11
CA ALA A 12 -2.25 -18.27 2.32
C ALA A 12 -3.46 -18.51 3.22
N GLY A 13 -4.59 -17.86 2.92
CA GLY A 13 -5.85 -18.00 3.68
C GLY A 13 -5.93 -17.08 4.91
N ARG A 14 -4.99 -16.15 5.10
CA ARG A 14 -4.99 -15.28 6.28
C ARG A 14 -6.13 -14.26 6.32
N LEU A 15 -6.70 -13.92 5.18
CA LEU A 15 -7.89 -13.06 5.17
C LEU A 15 -9.06 -13.71 5.93
N GLN A 16 -9.22 -15.03 5.83
CA GLN A 16 -10.31 -15.78 6.48
C GLN A 16 -10.18 -15.92 8.00
N SER A 17 -9.09 -15.43 8.60
CA SER A 17 -8.91 -15.36 10.05
C SER A 17 -8.98 -13.94 10.60
N LEU A 18 -9.41 -12.95 9.80
CA LEU A 18 -9.48 -11.56 10.24
C LEU A 18 -10.43 -11.36 11.42
N HIS A 19 -11.54 -12.11 11.46
CA HIS A 19 -12.52 -12.04 12.56
C HIS A 19 -11.96 -12.51 13.91
N GLU A 20 -10.86 -13.25 13.93
CA GLU A 20 -10.16 -13.68 15.16
C GLU A 20 -9.27 -12.57 15.74
N GLU A 21 -9.01 -11.52 14.95
CA GLU A 21 -8.17 -10.40 15.35
C GLU A 21 -8.97 -9.32 16.08
N LYS A 22 -8.32 -8.66 17.04
CA LYS A 22 -8.89 -7.47 17.65
C LYS A 22 -8.80 -6.30 16.68
N LEU A 23 -9.88 -6.02 15.96
CA LEU A 23 -9.96 -4.87 15.07
C LEU A 23 -9.93 -3.55 15.86
N PRO A 24 -9.35 -2.47 15.28
CA PRO A 24 -9.04 -1.25 16.02
C PRO A 24 -10.23 -0.31 16.25
N GLY A 25 -11.42 -0.65 15.72
CA GLY A 25 -12.61 0.19 15.81
C GLY A 25 -13.90 -0.59 15.68
N LYS A 26 -15.00 0.15 15.58
CA LYS A 26 -16.38 -0.40 15.51
C LYS A 26 -17.00 -0.27 14.12
N LYS A 27 -16.55 0.71 13.33
CA LYS A 27 -17.04 0.94 11.97
C LYS A 27 -15.88 1.29 11.02
N ALA A 28 -15.66 0.42 10.06
CA ALA A 28 -14.60 0.56 9.06
C ALA A 28 -15.04 1.40 7.85
N LEU A 29 -14.13 2.20 7.30
CA LEU A 29 -14.21 2.58 5.89
C LEU A 29 -13.40 1.55 5.09
N ILE A 30 -14.04 0.75 4.24
CA ILE A 30 -13.36 -0.12 3.28
C ILE A 30 -12.99 0.74 2.06
N ALA A 31 -11.71 1.04 1.90
CA ALA A 31 -11.17 1.76 0.77
C ALA A 31 -10.62 0.77 -0.28
N THR A 32 -11.11 0.86 -1.52
CA THR A 32 -10.70 -0.03 -2.61
C THR A 32 -10.71 0.64 -3.97
N THR A 33 -10.21 -0.07 -4.98
CA THR A 33 -10.11 0.43 -6.34
C THR A 33 -11.47 0.59 -7.02
N ASN A 34 -11.58 1.56 -7.93
CA ASN A 34 -12.70 1.69 -8.86
C ASN A 34 -12.71 0.58 -9.95
N GLY A 35 -11.65 -0.25 -10.00
CA GLY A 35 -11.55 -1.40 -10.90
C GLY A 35 -12.43 -2.57 -10.45
N LYS A 36 -12.53 -3.58 -11.34
CA LYS A 36 -13.43 -4.73 -11.13
C LYS A 36 -12.78 -5.91 -10.39
N SER A 37 -11.44 -5.95 -10.25
CA SER A 37 -10.70 -7.12 -9.80
C SER A 37 -11.11 -7.59 -8.38
N VAL A 38 -11.13 -6.67 -7.42
CA VAL A 38 -11.45 -6.97 -6.01
C VAL A 38 -12.85 -7.57 -5.85
N LYS A 39 -13.84 -7.04 -6.61
CA LYS A 39 -15.21 -7.57 -6.64
C LYS A 39 -15.29 -8.88 -7.44
N LYS A 40 -14.68 -8.91 -8.64
CA LYS A 40 -14.71 -10.07 -9.55
C LYS A 40 -14.13 -11.34 -8.94
N TYR A 41 -13.03 -11.21 -8.19
CA TYR A 41 -12.36 -12.34 -7.55
C TYR A 41 -12.87 -12.65 -6.15
N GLY A 42 -13.92 -11.95 -5.69
CA GLY A 42 -14.58 -12.22 -4.42
C GLY A 42 -13.81 -11.72 -3.18
N TYR A 43 -12.76 -10.91 -3.35
CA TYR A 43 -11.95 -10.43 -2.22
C TYR A 43 -12.74 -9.49 -1.31
N LEU A 44 -13.55 -8.60 -1.90
CA LEU A 44 -14.44 -7.72 -1.14
C LEU A 44 -15.46 -8.53 -0.34
N ALA A 45 -16.16 -9.48 -0.98
CA ALA A 45 -17.17 -10.31 -0.31
C ALA A 45 -16.55 -11.16 0.82
N ALA A 46 -15.30 -11.62 0.64
CA ALA A 46 -14.57 -12.33 1.70
C ALA A 46 -14.29 -11.40 2.90
N LEU A 47 -13.85 -10.17 2.66
CA LEU A 47 -13.63 -9.18 3.72
C LEU A 47 -14.94 -8.82 4.44
N GLU A 48 -15.99 -8.53 3.69
CA GLU A 48 -17.31 -8.20 4.25
C GLU A 48 -17.81 -9.32 5.18
N LYS A 49 -17.68 -10.58 4.77
CA LYS A 49 -18.00 -11.75 5.61
C LYS A 49 -17.20 -11.78 6.91
N GLU A 50 -15.90 -11.48 6.85
CA GLU A 50 -15.05 -11.45 8.04
C GLU A 50 -15.48 -10.33 9.01
N LEU A 51 -15.81 -9.15 8.49
CA LEU A 51 -16.30 -8.02 9.29
C LEU A 51 -17.67 -8.32 9.92
N ASP A 52 -18.57 -8.92 9.15
CA ASP A 52 -19.89 -9.36 9.67
C ASP A 52 -19.71 -10.38 10.81
N THR A 53 -18.77 -11.33 10.65
CA THR A 53 -18.44 -12.33 11.68
C THR A 53 -17.85 -11.68 12.93
N ALA A 54 -17.03 -10.64 12.75
CA ALA A 54 -16.46 -9.86 13.86
C ALA A 54 -17.45 -8.87 14.50
N GLY A 55 -18.64 -8.69 13.92
CA GLY A 55 -19.62 -7.70 14.38
C GLY A 55 -19.20 -6.26 14.14
N VAL A 56 -18.37 -5.99 13.13
CA VAL A 56 -17.86 -4.67 12.77
C VAL A 56 -18.63 -4.12 11.59
N ALA A 57 -19.28 -2.96 11.79
CA ALA A 57 -19.96 -2.26 10.70
C ALA A 57 -18.95 -1.68 9.68
N TYR A 58 -19.40 -1.46 8.46
CA TYR A 58 -18.52 -0.87 7.43
C TYR A 58 -19.27 0.01 6.45
N GLU A 59 -18.51 0.86 5.77
CA GLU A 59 -18.92 1.67 4.63
C GLU A 59 -17.93 1.45 3.50
N LEU A 60 -18.38 1.42 2.25
CA LEU A 60 -17.54 1.13 1.08
C LEU A 60 -17.21 2.42 0.32
N PHE A 61 -15.91 2.67 0.11
CA PHE A 61 -15.37 3.66 -0.79
C PHE A 61 -14.57 2.96 -1.91
N ASP A 62 -15.17 2.79 -3.07
CA ASP A 62 -14.63 2.04 -4.21
C ASP A 62 -14.28 2.93 -5.42
N GLN A 63 -13.81 4.16 -5.16
CA GLN A 63 -13.53 5.16 -6.19
C GLN A 63 -12.03 5.43 -6.42
N ILE A 64 -11.14 4.67 -5.77
CA ILE A 64 -9.70 4.91 -5.86
C ILE A 64 -9.18 4.49 -7.25
N ARG A 65 -8.55 5.42 -7.95
CA ARG A 65 -7.89 5.21 -9.25
C ARG A 65 -6.46 4.70 -9.07
N PRO A 66 -5.88 4.03 -10.09
CA PRO A 66 -4.41 3.97 -10.20
C PRO A 66 -3.82 5.38 -10.17
N ASN A 67 -2.65 5.57 -9.55
CA ASN A 67 -2.10 6.90 -9.25
C ASN A 67 -3.13 7.79 -8.51
N PRO A 68 -3.41 7.49 -7.23
CA PRO A 68 -4.51 8.12 -6.51
C PRO A 68 -4.26 9.63 -6.36
N THR A 69 -5.35 10.39 -6.39
CA THR A 69 -5.30 11.84 -6.35
C THR A 69 -5.69 12.41 -5.00
N SER A 70 -5.34 13.68 -4.77
CA SER A 70 -5.81 14.42 -3.60
C SER A 70 -7.34 14.39 -3.48
N ASP A 71 -8.07 14.50 -4.60
CA ASP A 71 -9.53 14.46 -4.60
C ASP A 71 -10.04 13.07 -4.14
N ASN A 72 -9.41 11.95 -4.56
CA ASN A 72 -9.76 10.61 -4.05
C ASN A 72 -9.63 10.54 -2.51
N VAL A 73 -8.58 11.14 -1.97
CA VAL A 73 -8.37 11.17 -0.51
C VAL A 73 -9.46 11.96 0.18
N MET A 74 -9.75 13.17 -0.30
CA MET A 74 -10.73 14.06 0.32
C MET A 74 -12.15 13.50 0.27
N ASP A 75 -12.54 12.88 -0.85
CA ASP A 75 -13.84 12.22 -1.00
C ASP A 75 -14.00 11.04 -0.04
N GLY A 76 -12.97 10.19 0.07
CA GLY A 76 -12.96 9.06 1.01
C GLY A 76 -13.03 9.52 2.47
N ALA A 77 -12.28 10.56 2.84
CA ALA A 77 -12.31 11.13 4.19
C ALA A 77 -13.66 11.77 4.52
N ALA A 78 -14.26 12.48 3.56
CA ALA A 78 -15.58 13.06 3.72
C ALA A 78 -16.65 11.98 3.94
N LEU A 79 -16.61 10.87 3.18
CA LEU A 79 -17.50 9.73 3.38
C LEU A 79 -17.32 9.12 4.78
N ALA A 80 -16.07 8.87 5.20
CA ALA A 80 -15.76 8.30 6.50
C ALA A 80 -16.30 9.17 7.66
N LYS A 81 -16.04 10.48 7.60
CA LYS A 81 -16.56 11.45 8.60
C LYS A 81 -18.09 11.48 8.63
N LYS A 82 -18.73 11.56 7.45
CA LYS A 82 -20.18 11.59 7.31
C LYS A 82 -20.87 10.34 7.88
N THR A 83 -20.25 9.18 7.70
CA THR A 83 -20.83 7.90 8.11
C THR A 83 -20.37 7.43 9.49
N GLY A 84 -19.45 8.16 10.14
CA GLY A 84 -18.95 7.86 11.47
C GLY A 84 -18.02 6.65 11.51
N CYS A 85 -17.21 6.41 10.47
CA CYS A 85 -16.16 5.42 10.51
C CYS A 85 -15.04 5.86 11.46
N ASP A 86 -14.52 4.92 12.25
CA ASP A 86 -13.50 5.17 13.26
C ASP A 86 -12.14 4.54 12.94
N PHE A 87 -12.07 3.73 11.88
CA PHE A 87 -10.83 3.22 11.29
C PHE A 87 -11.00 2.96 9.79
N ALA A 88 -9.89 2.73 9.09
CA ALA A 88 -9.88 2.47 7.65
C ALA A 88 -9.30 1.09 7.32
N ILE A 89 -9.83 0.44 6.29
CA ILE A 89 -9.32 -0.82 5.73
C ILE A 89 -8.95 -0.58 4.28
N ALA A 90 -7.67 -0.76 3.93
CA ALA A 90 -7.22 -0.76 2.56
C ALA A 90 -7.32 -2.18 1.98
N LEU A 91 -8.17 -2.40 0.98
CA LEU A 91 -8.25 -3.67 0.25
C LEU A 91 -7.80 -3.46 -1.19
N GLY A 92 -6.52 -3.71 -1.49
CA GLY A 92 -5.99 -3.47 -2.83
C GLY A 92 -4.47 -3.50 -2.92
N GLY A 93 -3.94 -2.93 -3.99
CA GLY A 93 -2.50 -2.70 -4.18
C GLY A 93 -2.03 -1.36 -3.61
N GLY A 94 -0.79 -0.97 -3.93
CA GLY A 94 -0.15 0.24 -3.41
C GLY A 94 -1.00 1.50 -3.54
N SER A 95 -1.58 1.78 -4.70
CA SER A 95 -2.46 2.94 -4.91
C SER A 95 -3.63 3.02 -3.90
N VAL A 96 -4.21 1.87 -3.57
CA VAL A 96 -5.30 1.80 -2.59
C VAL A 96 -4.76 2.03 -1.18
N MET A 97 -3.62 1.44 -0.86
CA MET A 97 -2.99 1.60 0.46
C MET A 97 -2.57 3.03 0.71
N ASP A 98 -1.91 3.64 -0.26
CA ASP A 98 -1.45 5.02 -0.19
C ASP A 98 -2.63 5.99 -0.01
N CYS A 99 -3.66 5.84 -0.84
CA CYS A 99 -4.89 6.64 -0.69
C CYS A 99 -5.54 6.43 0.69
N CYS A 100 -5.65 5.18 1.14
CA CYS A 100 -6.27 4.84 2.42
C CYS A 100 -5.51 5.43 3.62
N LYS A 101 -4.18 5.43 3.59
CA LYS A 101 -3.34 6.07 4.62
C LYS A 101 -3.63 7.57 4.72
N CYS A 102 -3.70 8.25 3.57
CA CYS A 102 -4.08 9.67 3.54
C CYS A 102 -5.54 9.90 3.95
N ILE A 103 -6.47 9.03 3.54
CA ILE A 103 -7.86 9.07 4.04
C ILE A 103 -7.88 8.98 5.56
N ALA A 104 -7.16 8.02 6.15
CA ALA A 104 -7.08 7.83 7.59
C ALA A 104 -6.51 9.05 8.31
N LEU A 105 -5.51 9.74 7.71
CA LEU A 105 -4.99 11.01 8.23
C LEU A 105 -6.07 12.09 8.22
N MET A 106 -6.81 12.20 7.11
CA MET A 106 -7.85 13.22 6.94
C MET A 106 -9.16 12.89 7.69
N MET A 107 -9.36 11.68 8.15
CA MET A 107 -10.47 11.33 9.06
C MET A 107 -10.40 12.08 10.39
N THR A 108 -9.20 12.39 10.85
CA THR A 108 -8.91 12.97 12.16
C THR A 108 -8.35 14.39 12.11
N ASN A 109 -7.98 14.87 10.93
CA ASN A 109 -7.40 16.19 10.75
C ASN A 109 -8.23 17.05 9.79
N ASP A 110 -8.09 18.37 9.89
CA ASP A 110 -8.80 19.35 9.08
C ASP A 110 -7.95 19.87 7.91
N GLY A 111 -8.61 20.54 6.96
CA GLY A 111 -7.99 21.13 5.78
C GLY A 111 -7.99 20.18 4.58
N ASP A 112 -7.03 20.37 3.69
CA ASP A 112 -6.80 19.53 2.49
C ASP A 112 -5.58 18.65 2.72
N ILE A 113 -5.56 17.45 2.10
CA ILE A 113 -4.39 16.55 2.22
C ILE A 113 -3.11 17.21 1.72
N TRP A 114 -3.20 18.12 0.73
CA TRP A 114 -2.04 18.81 0.20
C TRP A 114 -1.43 19.81 1.18
N ASP A 115 -2.18 20.27 2.18
CA ASP A 115 -1.66 21.06 3.30
C ASP A 115 -0.53 20.33 4.05
N TYR A 116 -0.54 19.02 4.06
CA TYR A 116 0.42 18.14 4.76
C TYR A 116 1.58 17.67 3.87
N SER A 117 1.53 17.96 2.58
CA SER A 117 2.58 17.59 1.62
C SER A 117 3.84 18.44 1.79
N LEU A 118 5.01 17.80 1.62
CA LEU A 118 6.32 18.48 1.62
C LEU A 118 6.74 18.94 0.21
N SER A 119 5.89 18.78 -0.81
CA SER A 119 6.15 19.25 -2.17
C SER A 119 6.34 20.77 -2.24
N VAL A 120 6.73 21.27 -3.43
CA VAL A 120 6.95 22.71 -3.65
C VAL A 120 5.67 23.51 -3.36
N ASN A 121 4.52 23.02 -3.84
CA ASN A 121 3.22 23.66 -3.64
C ASN A 121 2.45 23.09 -2.42
N GLY A 122 3.09 22.29 -1.58
CA GLY A 122 2.51 21.71 -0.38
C GLY A 122 2.53 22.66 0.82
N GLY A 123 1.56 22.52 1.72
CA GLY A 123 1.44 23.37 2.90
C GLY A 123 2.43 23.08 4.02
N LYS A 124 3.10 21.92 3.99
CA LYS A 124 4.12 21.47 4.99
C LYS A 124 3.62 21.46 6.43
N LYS A 125 2.30 21.35 6.64
CA LYS A 125 1.71 21.30 7.97
C LYS A 125 2.05 19.99 8.67
N GLN A 126 2.14 20.05 10.00
CA GLN A 126 2.14 18.87 10.85
C GLN A 126 0.68 18.53 11.24
N PRO A 127 0.30 17.25 11.26
CA PRO A 127 -1.02 16.87 11.69
C PRO A 127 -1.22 17.14 13.18
N ALA A 128 -2.39 17.68 13.54
CA ALA A 128 -2.76 17.96 14.92
C ALA A 128 -3.11 16.68 15.69
N HIS A 129 -3.58 15.67 14.96
CA HIS A 129 -4.00 14.37 15.50
C HIS A 129 -3.36 13.24 14.71
N ASN A 130 -3.14 12.10 15.37
CA ASN A 130 -2.74 10.88 14.67
C ASN A 130 -3.79 10.47 13.64
N ALA A 131 -3.36 9.81 12.57
CA ALA A 131 -4.28 9.18 11.64
C ALA A 131 -5.21 8.19 12.35
N ALA A 132 -6.42 7.99 11.84
CA ALA A 132 -7.28 6.90 12.27
C ALA A 132 -6.54 5.55 12.07
N PRO A 133 -6.80 4.51 12.89
CA PRO A 133 -6.15 3.22 12.71
C PRO A 133 -6.37 2.64 11.31
N ILE A 134 -5.35 1.94 10.78
CA ILE A 134 -5.34 1.38 9.43
C ILE A 134 -5.17 -0.13 9.49
N VAL A 135 -6.01 -0.86 8.76
CA VAL A 135 -5.82 -2.29 8.44
C VAL A 135 -5.50 -2.39 6.95
N ALA A 136 -4.35 -2.97 6.61
CA ALA A 136 -3.90 -3.11 5.22
C ALA A 136 -4.07 -4.56 4.74
N ILE A 137 -4.78 -4.78 3.63
CA ILE A 137 -4.99 -6.09 3.01
C ILE A 137 -4.47 -6.00 1.57
N THR A 138 -3.23 -6.47 1.37
CA THR A 138 -2.57 -6.33 0.07
C THR A 138 -3.03 -7.38 -0.93
N THR A 139 -3.29 -6.93 -2.17
CA THR A 139 -3.60 -7.80 -3.32
C THR A 139 -2.52 -7.75 -4.40
N SER A 140 -1.38 -7.12 -4.10
CA SER A 140 -0.22 -6.98 -4.98
C SER A 140 1.07 -7.20 -4.20
N ALA A 141 2.18 -7.41 -4.90
CA ALA A 141 3.48 -7.64 -4.30
C ALA A 141 4.55 -6.79 -5.02
N GLY A 142 4.61 -5.49 -4.69
CA GLY A 142 5.54 -4.53 -5.30
C GLY A 142 5.90 -3.39 -4.36
N THR A 143 4.92 -2.68 -3.84
CA THR A 143 5.13 -1.42 -3.11
C THR A 143 5.58 -1.60 -1.66
N GLY A 144 5.31 -2.75 -1.02
CA GLY A 144 5.55 -2.92 0.43
C GLY A 144 4.71 -2.00 1.33
N SER A 145 3.75 -1.27 0.76
CA SER A 145 2.96 -0.23 1.45
C SER A 145 2.13 -0.77 2.62
N GLU A 146 1.95 -2.08 2.72
CA GLU A 146 1.29 -2.72 3.86
C GLU A 146 2.08 -2.63 5.16
N VAL A 147 3.38 -2.28 5.12
CA VAL A 147 4.23 -2.25 6.32
C VAL A 147 5.00 -0.93 6.51
N ASP A 148 4.75 0.06 5.70
CA ASP A 148 5.37 1.38 5.80
C ASP A 148 4.36 2.51 6.07
N MET A 149 4.86 3.71 6.32
CA MET A 149 4.06 4.92 6.54
C MET A 149 3.92 5.78 5.28
N ALA A 150 4.56 5.40 4.17
CA ALA A 150 4.60 6.19 2.96
C ALA A 150 3.26 6.15 2.21
N SER A 151 2.92 7.26 1.61
CA SER A 151 1.75 7.39 0.74
C SER A 151 2.10 8.34 -0.40
N VAL A 152 2.06 7.84 -1.64
CA VAL A 152 2.35 8.64 -2.83
C VAL A 152 1.04 9.06 -3.49
N ILE A 153 0.78 10.37 -3.50
CA ILE A 153 -0.46 10.96 -4.01
C ILE A 153 -0.14 11.99 -5.10
N THR A 154 -1.01 12.09 -6.09
CA THR A 154 -0.91 13.07 -7.17
C THR A 154 -1.87 14.23 -6.93
N ASN A 155 -1.37 15.46 -7.07
CA ASN A 155 -2.21 16.65 -7.17
C ASN A 155 -2.30 17.05 -8.65
N GLU A 156 -3.46 16.80 -9.25
CA GLU A 156 -3.68 17.09 -10.67
C GLU A 156 -3.67 18.59 -10.99
N LYS A 157 -3.96 19.45 -9.99
CA LYS A 157 -3.98 20.92 -10.17
C LYS A 157 -2.56 21.49 -10.28
N THR A 158 -1.62 20.94 -9.54
CA THR A 158 -0.21 21.37 -9.53
C THR A 158 0.69 20.45 -10.35
N GLN A 159 0.18 19.33 -10.87
CA GLN A 159 0.91 18.28 -11.58
C GLN A 159 2.10 17.72 -10.76
N GLU A 160 1.91 17.62 -9.45
CA GLU A 160 2.90 17.07 -8.54
C GLU A 160 2.47 15.68 -8.07
N LYS A 161 3.39 14.72 -8.12
CA LYS A 161 3.29 13.39 -7.49
C LYS A 161 4.34 13.31 -6.39
N THR A 162 3.91 13.15 -5.14
CA THR A 162 4.82 13.21 -3.99
C THR A 162 4.38 12.31 -2.86
N GLY A 163 5.36 11.98 -2.00
CA GLY A 163 5.11 11.23 -0.78
C GLY A 163 4.64 12.09 0.38
N ILE A 164 3.72 11.56 1.17
CA ILE A 164 3.29 12.08 2.46
C ILE A 164 3.63 11.03 3.51
N PHE A 165 4.33 11.41 4.58
CA PHE A 165 4.96 10.50 5.53
C PHE A 165 4.71 10.98 6.96
N PHE A 166 3.87 10.27 7.70
CA PHE A 166 3.71 10.49 9.14
C PHE A 166 3.69 9.15 9.87
N THR A 167 4.38 9.06 11.00
CA THR A 167 4.48 7.81 11.77
C THR A 167 3.12 7.21 12.12
N SER A 168 2.09 8.04 12.31
CA SER A 168 0.72 7.58 12.56
C SER A 168 0.04 6.92 11.36
N MET A 169 0.64 6.97 10.16
CA MET A 169 0.11 6.35 8.94
C MET A 169 0.60 4.90 8.75
N PHE A 170 1.45 4.37 9.62
CA PHE A 170 1.72 2.94 9.62
C PHE A 170 0.45 2.13 9.85
N PRO A 171 0.19 1.06 9.07
CA PRO A 171 -0.87 0.12 9.39
C PRO A 171 -0.68 -0.49 10.77
N THR A 172 -1.76 -0.63 11.54
CA THR A 172 -1.76 -1.33 12.82
C THR A 172 -1.82 -2.84 12.65
N LEU A 173 -2.46 -3.29 11.57
CA LEU A 173 -2.60 -4.69 11.18
C LEU A 173 -2.49 -4.80 9.66
N SER A 174 -1.71 -5.77 9.19
CA SER A 174 -1.54 -6.03 7.77
C SER A 174 -1.77 -7.50 7.45
N ILE A 175 -2.52 -7.77 6.40
CA ILE A 175 -2.78 -9.12 5.89
C ILE A 175 -2.06 -9.28 4.56
N VAL A 176 -1.11 -10.21 4.53
CA VAL A 176 -0.34 -10.61 3.35
C VAL A 176 -0.74 -12.05 3.01
N ASP A 177 -1.85 -12.17 2.31
CA ASP A 177 -2.43 -13.44 1.87
C ASP A 177 -2.11 -13.67 0.39
N SER A 178 -1.20 -14.60 0.10
CA SER A 178 -0.78 -14.87 -1.28
C SER A 178 -1.92 -15.36 -2.18
N ASN A 179 -3.03 -15.87 -1.64
CA ASN A 179 -4.21 -16.21 -2.43
C ASN A 179 -4.84 -14.99 -3.11
N LEU A 180 -4.74 -13.80 -2.49
CA LEU A 180 -5.26 -12.55 -3.07
C LEU A 180 -4.41 -12.04 -4.25
N MET A 181 -3.23 -12.62 -4.46
CA MET A 181 -2.30 -12.25 -5.53
C MET A 181 -2.32 -13.23 -6.71
N MET A 182 -3.06 -14.35 -6.59
CA MET A 182 -3.13 -15.39 -7.64
C MET A 182 -3.75 -14.89 -8.95
N SER A 183 -4.56 -13.83 -8.88
CA SER A 183 -5.22 -13.22 -10.04
C SER A 183 -4.36 -12.21 -10.81
N VAL A 184 -3.17 -11.87 -10.29
CA VAL A 184 -2.27 -10.86 -10.91
C VAL A 184 -1.70 -11.42 -12.22
N PRO A 185 -1.94 -10.75 -13.37
CA PRO A 185 -1.41 -11.19 -14.66
C PRO A 185 0.13 -11.19 -14.71
N PRO A 186 0.76 -12.01 -15.57
CA PRO A 186 2.22 -12.13 -15.64
C PRO A 186 2.95 -10.78 -15.82
N LYS A 187 2.45 -9.92 -16.71
CA LYS A 187 3.02 -8.58 -16.93
C LYS A 187 3.10 -7.75 -15.64
N PHE A 188 1.99 -7.71 -14.89
CA PHE A 188 1.95 -6.99 -13.60
C PHE A 188 2.73 -7.71 -12.50
N THR A 189 2.82 -9.05 -12.54
CA THR A 189 3.70 -9.80 -11.65
C THR A 189 5.16 -9.37 -11.82
N ALA A 190 5.62 -9.21 -13.08
CA ALA A 190 6.97 -8.73 -13.34
C ALA A 190 7.17 -7.29 -12.84
N TYR A 191 6.26 -6.38 -13.17
CA TYR A 191 6.36 -4.97 -12.77
C TYR A 191 6.39 -4.81 -11.25
N GLN A 192 5.49 -5.47 -10.55
CA GLN A 192 5.42 -5.44 -9.09
C GLN A 192 6.66 -6.07 -8.45
N GLY A 193 7.09 -7.23 -8.93
CA GLY A 193 8.30 -7.88 -8.38
C GLY A 193 9.56 -7.06 -8.60
N MET A 194 9.68 -6.36 -9.74
CA MET A 194 10.79 -5.45 -9.99
C MET A 194 10.71 -4.18 -9.14
N ASP A 195 9.52 -3.67 -8.88
CA ASP A 195 9.31 -2.58 -7.94
C ASP A 195 9.85 -2.93 -6.55
N ALA A 196 9.44 -4.09 -5.99
CA ALA A 196 9.98 -4.60 -4.74
C ALA A 196 11.52 -4.81 -4.79
N PHE A 197 12.06 -5.23 -5.94
CA PHE A 197 13.51 -5.35 -6.14
C PHE A 197 14.21 -3.99 -6.05
N TYR A 198 13.67 -2.96 -6.68
CA TYR A 198 14.25 -1.62 -6.62
C TYR A 198 14.13 -1.01 -5.21
N HIS A 199 13.02 -1.18 -4.51
CA HIS A 199 12.92 -0.80 -3.11
C HIS A 199 14.04 -1.41 -2.26
N ALA A 200 14.27 -2.71 -2.40
CA ALA A 200 15.31 -3.41 -1.65
C ALA A 200 16.72 -2.98 -2.10
N SER A 201 17.00 -2.93 -3.40
CA SER A 201 18.34 -2.60 -3.92
C SER A 201 18.73 -1.16 -3.64
N GLU A 202 17.79 -0.21 -3.80
CA GLU A 202 18.05 1.19 -3.47
C GLU A 202 18.28 1.38 -1.97
N SER A 203 17.59 0.62 -1.12
CA SER A 203 17.81 0.66 0.33
C SER A 203 19.22 0.19 0.70
N VAL A 204 19.74 -0.86 0.07
CA VAL A 204 21.11 -1.37 0.32
C VAL A 204 22.19 -0.36 -0.09
N ILE A 205 22.00 0.36 -1.19
CA ILE A 205 22.99 1.33 -1.68
C ILE A 205 22.83 2.73 -1.09
N ASN A 206 21.79 2.96 -0.27
CA ASN A 206 21.54 4.26 0.35
C ASN A 206 22.56 4.51 1.47
N LYS A 207 23.19 5.68 1.47
CA LYS A 207 24.18 6.07 2.50
C LYS A 207 23.58 6.19 3.92
N ASN A 208 22.25 6.24 4.04
CA ASN A 208 21.54 6.27 5.32
C ASN A 208 21.00 4.88 5.71
N GLU A 209 21.58 3.82 5.15
CA GLU A 209 21.21 2.44 5.47
C GLU A 209 21.28 2.15 6.97
N HIS A 210 20.50 1.16 7.40
CA HIS A 210 20.51 0.64 8.75
C HIS A 210 20.74 -0.87 8.72
N PRO A 211 21.66 -1.44 9.54
CA PRO A 211 22.00 -2.88 9.47
C PRO A 211 20.78 -3.83 9.52
N MET A 212 19.75 -3.48 10.29
CA MET A 212 18.51 -4.28 10.30
C MET A 212 17.75 -4.14 8.98
N GLY A 213 17.70 -2.93 8.40
CA GLY A 213 17.06 -2.68 7.11
C GLY A 213 17.79 -3.43 5.99
N GLU A 214 19.12 -3.39 5.99
CA GLU A 214 19.95 -4.11 5.03
C GLU A 214 19.67 -5.62 5.05
N MET A 215 19.54 -6.25 6.24
CA MET A 215 19.21 -7.67 6.35
C MET A 215 17.90 -8.01 5.63
N PHE A 216 16.85 -7.20 5.81
CA PHE A 216 15.57 -7.39 5.14
C PHE A 216 15.68 -7.16 3.64
N ALA A 217 16.36 -6.11 3.21
CA ALA A 217 16.55 -5.76 1.80
C ALA A 217 17.34 -6.84 1.04
N LEU A 218 18.45 -7.33 1.59
CA LEU A 218 19.24 -8.42 0.99
C LEU A 218 18.41 -9.70 0.87
N LYS A 219 17.62 -10.03 1.88
CA LYS A 219 16.73 -11.19 1.81
C LYS A 219 15.62 -11.01 0.78
N ALA A 220 15.06 -9.82 0.64
CA ALA A 220 14.08 -9.50 -0.39
C ALA A 220 14.68 -9.70 -1.79
N ILE A 221 15.89 -9.18 -2.05
CA ILE A 221 16.61 -9.36 -3.33
C ILE A 221 16.80 -10.84 -3.66
N GLU A 222 17.30 -11.64 -2.70
CA GLU A 222 17.48 -13.08 -2.87
C GLU A 222 16.18 -13.79 -3.28
N LEU A 223 15.09 -13.50 -2.56
CA LEU A 223 13.78 -14.12 -2.81
C LEU A 223 13.19 -13.70 -4.16
N ILE A 224 13.30 -12.42 -4.53
CA ILE A 224 12.82 -11.92 -5.83
C ILE A 224 13.62 -12.59 -6.96
N ALA A 225 14.93 -12.61 -6.88
CA ALA A 225 15.77 -13.25 -7.90
C ALA A 225 15.43 -14.72 -8.10
N LYS A 226 15.10 -15.44 -7.02
CA LYS A 226 14.77 -16.86 -7.06
C LYS A 226 13.35 -17.14 -7.54
N TYR A 227 12.36 -16.42 -7.04
CA TYR A 227 10.95 -16.80 -7.19
C TYR A 227 10.16 -15.95 -8.19
N LEU A 228 10.56 -14.71 -8.48
CA LEU A 228 9.86 -13.87 -9.45
C LEU A 228 9.82 -14.48 -10.86
N PRO A 229 10.93 -15.06 -11.39
CA PRO A 229 10.86 -15.74 -12.69
C PRO A 229 9.87 -16.91 -12.74
N ALA A 230 9.71 -17.63 -11.63
CA ALA A 230 8.75 -18.74 -11.54
C ALA A 230 7.31 -18.21 -11.47
N ALA A 231 7.03 -17.20 -10.63
CA ALA A 231 5.72 -16.57 -10.52
C ALA A 231 5.28 -15.88 -11.82
N TYR A 232 6.24 -15.34 -12.61
CA TYR A 232 5.98 -14.75 -13.91
C TYR A 232 5.58 -15.81 -14.95
N ARG A 233 6.32 -16.95 -15.02
CA ARG A 233 6.05 -18.01 -15.99
C ARG A 233 4.78 -18.80 -15.68
N ASP A 234 4.51 -19.01 -14.40
CA ASP A 234 3.33 -19.71 -13.90
C ASP A 234 2.69 -18.94 -12.73
N GLY A 235 1.69 -18.12 -13.06
CA GLY A 235 0.94 -17.35 -12.07
C GLY A 235 0.16 -18.21 -11.07
N SER A 236 -0.03 -19.51 -11.33
CA SER A 236 -0.69 -20.45 -10.43
C SER A 236 0.26 -21.10 -9.41
N ASN A 237 1.57 -20.86 -9.53
CA ASN A 237 2.57 -21.37 -8.59
C ASN A 237 2.45 -20.68 -7.22
N LYS A 238 1.75 -21.34 -6.30
CA LYS A 238 1.45 -20.83 -4.95
C LYS A 238 2.70 -20.54 -4.14
N GLU A 239 3.72 -21.41 -4.25
CA GLU A 239 4.99 -21.20 -3.54
C GLU A 239 5.70 -19.93 -4.02
N ALA A 240 5.85 -19.80 -5.34
CA ALA A 240 6.48 -18.61 -5.92
C ALA A 240 5.72 -17.33 -5.57
N ARG A 241 4.39 -17.34 -5.63
CA ARG A 241 3.55 -16.20 -5.20
C ARG A 241 3.77 -15.85 -3.73
N ALA A 242 3.80 -16.84 -2.84
CA ALA A 242 4.02 -16.61 -1.41
C ALA A 242 5.40 -16.01 -1.13
N TYR A 243 6.45 -16.50 -1.79
CA TYR A 243 7.80 -15.94 -1.60
C TYR A 243 7.98 -14.56 -2.23
N VAL A 244 7.33 -14.26 -3.35
CA VAL A 244 7.33 -12.89 -3.91
C VAL A 244 6.57 -11.94 -2.99
N ALA A 245 5.45 -12.37 -2.40
CA ALA A 245 4.72 -11.60 -1.41
C ALA A 245 5.59 -11.33 -0.15
N LEU A 246 6.29 -12.36 0.36
CA LEU A 246 7.22 -12.20 1.48
C LEU A 246 8.33 -11.19 1.14
N ALA A 247 8.92 -11.31 -0.03
CA ALA A 247 9.99 -10.41 -0.47
C ALA A 247 9.52 -8.97 -0.55
N ASN A 248 8.32 -8.72 -1.07
CA ASN A 248 7.69 -7.41 -1.08
C ASN A 248 7.54 -6.82 0.33
N THR A 249 6.99 -7.59 1.26
CA THR A 249 6.84 -7.15 2.65
C THR A 249 8.19 -6.85 3.31
N LEU A 250 9.22 -7.69 3.06
CA LEU A 250 10.57 -7.46 3.57
C LEU A 250 11.20 -6.19 2.99
N ALA A 251 10.99 -5.91 1.69
CA ALA A 251 11.46 -4.69 1.05
C ALA A 251 10.79 -3.43 1.64
N GLY A 252 9.53 -3.53 2.06
CA GLY A 252 8.78 -2.44 2.68
C GLY A 252 9.20 -2.12 4.12
N TYR A 253 9.86 -3.03 4.83
CA TYR A 253 10.22 -2.81 6.24
C TYR A 253 11.23 -1.68 6.48
N TYR A 254 12.08 -1.40 5.52
CA TYR A 254 13.03 -0.29 5.59
C TYR A 254 13.30 0.22 4.18
N MET A 255 12.39 1.00 3.67
CA MET A 255 12.42 1.48 2.29
C MET A 255 13.10 2.85 2.22
N LEU A 256 14.24 2.90 1.53
CA LEU A 256 15.00 4.12 1.27
C LEU A 256 15.17 4.29 -0.24
N CYS A 257 14.18 4.88 -0.88
CA CYS A 257 14.23 5.17 -2.31
C CYS A 257 15.34 6.18 -2.65
N THR A 258 15.97 5.99 -3.80
CA THR A 258 17.06 6.83 -4.31
C THR A 258 16.80 7.25 -5.76
N SER A 259 17.71 6.91 -6.69
CA SER A 259 17.73 7.43 -8.05
C SER A 259 16.58 6.92 -8.92
N GLN A 260 16.31 5.61 -8.94
CA GLN A 260 15.31 5.03 -9.83
C GLN A 260 13.91 5.54 -9.48
N HIS A 261 13.51 5.42 -8.22
CA HIS A 261 12.20 5.91 -7.78
C HIS A 261 12.05 7.42 -7.96
N THR A 262 13.11 8.20 -7.67
CA THR A 262 13.06 9.66 -7.84
C THR A 262 12.84 10.03 -9.31
N MET A 263 13.53 9.39 -10.24
CA MET A 263 13.36 9.64 -11.67
C MET A 263 11.99 9.16 -12.18
N GLU A 264 11.55 7.97 -11.74
CA GLU A 264 10.25 7.44 -12.14
C GLU A 264 9.09 8.31 -11.65
N HIS A 265 9.15 8.82 -10.43
CA HIS A 265 8.11 9.72 -9.90
C HIS A 265 7.96 10.98 -10.75
N VAL A 266 9.08 11.54 -11.24
CA VAL A 266 9.03 12.69 -12.16
C VAL A 266 8.36 12.28 -13.48
N MET A 267 8.78 11.15 -14.07
CA MET A 267 8.16 10.65 -15.31
C MET A 267 6.67 10.36 -15.14
N GLY A 268 6.30 9.66 -14.08
CA GLY A 268 4.90 9.35 -13.76
C GLY A 268 4.03 10.56 -13.43
N GLY A 269 4.62 11.68 -13.04
CA GLY A 269 3.92 12.97 -12.87
C GLY A 269 3.47 13.58 -14.19
N TYR A 270 4.16 13.28 -15.30
CA TYR A 270 3.84 13.77 -16.65
C TYR A 270 3.14 12.72 -17.53
N HIS A 271 3.14 11.45 -17.14
CA HIS A 271 2.62 10.33 -17.93
C HIS A 271 1.68 9.47 -17.09
N ASP A 272 0.40 9.81 -17.05
CA ASP A 272 -0.62 9.15 -16.23
C ASP A 272 -0.82 7.66 -16.58
N ASP A 273 -0.47 7.25 -17.80
CA ASP A 273 -0.56 5.88 -18.30
C ASP A 273 0.70 5.04 -18.01
N LEU A 274 1.77 5.66 -17.48
CA LEU A 274 2.99 4.95 -17.12
C LEU A 274 2.74 4.08 -15.87
N VAL A 275 2.85 2.76 -16.05
CA VAL A 275 2.82 1.83 -14.92
C VAL A 275 4.12 1.95 -14.15
N HIS A 276 4.07 2.26 -12.85
CA HIS A 276 5.21 2.55 -12.00
C HIS A 276 6.37 1.54 -12.14
N GLY A 277 6.11 0.25 -11.92
CA GLY A 277 7.16 -0.77 -12.06
C GLY A 277 7.70 -0.94 -13.49
N ALA A 278 6.95 -0.52 -14.53
CA ALA A 278 7.49 -0.46 -15.89
C ALA A 278 8.44 0.73 -16.06
N GLY A 279 8.09 1.88 -15.50
CA GLY A 279 8.96 3.06 -15.47
C GLY A 279 10.30 2.77 -14.79
N LEU A 280 10.28 2.12 -13.64
CA LEU A 280 11.49 1.73 -12.91
C LEU A 280 12.43 0.82 -13.72
N ILE A 281 11.89 -0.08 -14.55
CA ILE A 281 12.70 -0.97 -15.40
C ILE A 281 13.31 -0.21 -16.58
N MET A 282 12.73 0.91 -17.02
CA MET A 282 13.18 1.68 -18.16
C MET A 282 14.35 2.63 -17.84
N ILE A 283 14.56 2.95 -16.56
CA ILE A 283 15.61 3.81 -16.04
C ILE A 283 16.83 3.00 -15.62
#